data_aaad80ab7a245c39ca91410cf80664c6
#
_entry.id   aaad80ab7a245c39ca91410cf80664c6
#
_cell.length_a   1.000
_cell.length_b   1.000
_cell.length_c   1.000
_cell.angle_alpha   90.00
_cell.angle_beta   90.00
_cell.angle_gamma   90.00
#
_symmetry.space_group_name_H-M   'P 1'
#
loop_
_entity.id
_entity.type
_entity.pdbx_description
1 polymer ?
#
loop_
_entity_poly.entity_id
_entity_poly.type
_entity_poly.pdbx_seq_one_letter_code
_entity_poly.pdbx_strand_id
1 'polypeptide(L)'
;LIHDQAQKGLLLAGIWDAWRPKGSAGAAAELLSFTLLTAAAHENMRELHHRQPIFLTTEQALDWLDPSNATEPMAADLASTLPVPLQMTPVSREVNNARNKGPRCAQALAPPYEVSANTSFKAADLSTMDKAKPVEQESFIADS
;
A
#
# COMPACT_ATOMS: atom_id res chain seq x y z
N LEU A 1 -4.74 -5.92 5.29
CA LEU A 1 -4.79 -4.48 5.12
C LEU A 1 -3.52 -3.86 5.71
N ILE A 2 -2.89 -2.93 4.96
CA ILE A 2 -1.69 -2.21 5.40
C ILE A 2 -2.06 -0.74 5.47
N HIS A 3 -1.69 -0.08 6.57
CA HIS A 3 -1.92 1.35 6.76
C HIS A 3 -0.82 1.95 7.64
N ASP A 4 -0.70 3.28 7.68
CA ASP A 4 0.17 3.95 8.61
C ASP A 4 -0.43 3.91 10.04
N GLN A 5 0.44 4.03 11.05
CA GLN A 5 -0.01 4.00 12.45
C GLN A 5 -0.92 5.19 12.79
N ALA A 6 -0.71 6.33 12.16
CA ALA A 6 -1.49 7.55 12.38
C ALA A 6 -2.78 7.61 11.55
N GLN A 7 -3.04 6.60 10.71
CA GLN A 7 -4.19 6.52 9.79
C GLN A 7 -4.35 7.72 8.83
N LYS A 8 -3.25 8.42 8.54
CA LYS A 8 -3.23 9.57 7.63
C LYS A 8 -3.19 9.18 6.15
N GLY A 9 -3.14 7.89 5.87
CA GLY A 9 -2.95 7.35 4.53
C GLY A 9 -1.48 7.11 4.18
N LEU A 10 -1.26 6.30 3.15
CA LEU A 10 0.07 5.98 2.64
C LEU A 10 0.30 6.71 1.32
N LEU A 11 1.45 7.38 1.22
CA LEU A 11 1.92 7.96 -0.03
C LEU A 11 2.83 6.96 -0.73
N LEU A 12 2.59 6.72 -2.01
CA LEU A 12 3.31 5.74 -2.82
C LEU A 12 3.92 6.43 -4.03
N ALA A 13 5.18 6.11 -4.32
CA ALA A 13 5.83 6.60 -5.52
C ALA A 13 5.20 5.99 -6.77
N GLY A 14 4.83 6.83 -7.71
CA GLY A 14 4.28 6.43 -8.99
C GLY A 14 4.80 7.29 -10.11
N ILE A 15 4.74 6.76 -11.32
CA ILE A 15 5.00 7.49 -12.56
C ILE A 15 3.79 7.38 -13.46
N TRP A 16 3.59 8.36 -14.31
CA TRP A 16 2.50 8.38 -15.28
C TRP A 16 3.00 8.76 -16.66
N ASP A 17 2.26 8.38 -17.68
CA ASP A 17 2.53 8.70 -19.06
C ASP A 17 1.24 8.92 -19.84
N ALA A 18 1.37 9.73 -20.88
CA ALA A 18 0.30 10.04 -21.81
C ALA A 18 0.62 9.43 -23.18
N TRP A 19 0.02 8.28 -23.45
CA TRP A 19 0.24 7.55 -24.70
C TRP A 19 -0.73 7.98 -25.79
N ARG A 20 -0.19 8.19 -27.01
CA ARG A 20 -0.97 8.44 -28.22
C ARG A 20 -0.67 7.38 -29.28
N PRO A 21 -1.71 6.83 -29.97
CA PRO A 21 -1.49 5.91 -31.08
C PRO A 21 -0.67 6.53 -32.18
N LYS A 22 0.33 5.80 -32.71
CA LYS A 22 1.12 6.25 -33.88
C LYS A 22 0.20 6.35 -35.10
N GLY A 23 0.26 7.48 -35.82
CA GLY A 23 -0.51 7.72 -37.04
C GLY A 23 -1.92 8.29 -36.88
N SER A 24 -2.35 8.59 -35.68
CA SER A 24 -3.57 9.34 -35.45
C SER A 24 -3.34 10.83 -35.71
N ALA A 25 -3.51 11.23 -36.97
CA ALA A 25 -3.65 12.65 -37.32
C ALA A 25 -5.07 13.07 -36.93
N GLY A 26 -5.21 13.88 -35.87
CA GLY A 26 -6.49 14.35 -35.37
C GLY A 26 -6.72 14.03 -33.89
N ALA A 27 -7.88 14.39 -33.36
CA ALA A 27 -8.24 14.27 -31.94
C ALA A 27 -8.41 12.81 -31.44
N ALA A 28 -7.43 11.92 -31.68
CA ALA A 28 -7.40 10.63 -31.01
C ALA A 28 -7.21 10.86 -29.52
N ALA A 29 -8.08 10.24 -28.73
CA ALA A 29 -8.03 10.34 -27.28
C ALA A 29 -6.66 9.88 -26.76
N GLU A 30 -6.01 10.75 -26.03
CA GLU A 30 -4.79 10.43 -25.28
C GLU A 30 -5.14 9.47 -24.15
N LEU A 31 -4.38 8.38 -24.04
CA LEU A 31 -4.54 7.43 -22.96
C LEU A 31 -3.56 7.78 -21.83
N LEU A 32 -4.10 8.29 -20.74
CA LEU A 32 -3.33 8.50 -19.52
C LEU A 32 -3.23 7.18 -18.76
N SER A 33 -2.02 6.80 -18.42
CA SER A 33 -1.72 5.62 -17.62
C SER A 33 -0.75 5.95 -16.51
N PHE A 34 -0.79 5.19 -15.43
CA PHE A 34 0.17 5.29 -14.34
C PHE A 34 0.59 3.92 -13.85
N THR A 35 1.73 3.86 -13.21
CA THR A 35 2.18 2.67 -12.48
C THR A 35 2.82 3.06 -11.16
N LEU A 36 2.66 2.19 -10.15
CA LEU A 36 3.34 2.33 -8.88
C LEU A 36 4.73 1.70 -8.97
N LEU A 37 5.73 2.39 -8.47
CA LEU A 37 7.07 1.84 -8.37
C LEU A 37 7.14 0.87 -7.20
N THR A 38 7.81 -0.25 -7.44
CA THR A 38 8.00 -1.29 -6.43
C THR A 38 9.47 -1.65 -6.30
N ALA A 39 9.88 -2.01 -5.10
CA ALA A 39 11.21 -2.50 -4.77
C ALA A 39 11.16 -3.90 -4.16
N ALA A 40 12.32 -4.47 -3.84
CA ALA A 40 12.38 -5.67 -3.02
C ALA A 40 11.73 -5.38 -1.67
N ALA A 41 10.93 -6.31 -1.20
CA ALA A 41 10.24 -6.13 0.07
C ALA A 41 11.23 -6.06 1.23
N HIS A 42 10.98 -5.14 2.16
CA HIS A 42 11.65 -5.12 3.46
C HIS A 42 11.47 -6.46 4.16
N GLU A 43 12.43 -6.86 4.98
CA GLU A 43 12.46 -8.19 5.62
C GLU A 43 11.12 -8.57 6.25
N ASN A 44 10.51 -7.66 6.98
CA ASN A 44 9.23 -7.86 7.66
C ASN A 44 8.00 -7.93 6.73
N MET A 45 8.16 -7.56 5.47
CA MET A 45 7.12 -7.61 4.45
C MET A 45 7.24 -8.81 3.51
N ARG A 46 8.40 -9.49 3.52
CA ARG A 46 8.69 -10.61 2.59
C ARG A 46 7.73 -11.78 2.71
N GLU A 47 7.21 -12.03 3.90
CA GLU A 47 6.25 -13.12 4.11
C GLU A 47 4.90 -12.84 3.44
N LEU A 48 4.54 -11.57 3.22
CA LEU A 48 3.35 -11.21 2.45
C LEU A 48 3.62 -11.27 0.95
N HIS A 49 4.72 -10.64 0.53
CA HIS A 49 5.09 -10.59 -0.87
C HIS A 49 6.58 -10.23 -1.02
N HIS A 50 7.25 -10.75 -2.05
CA HIS A 50 8.68 -10.49 -2.32
C HIS A 50 8.97 -9.05 -2.81
N ARG A 51 7.94 -8.29 -3.18
CA ARG A 51 8.04 -6.87 -3.57
C ARG A 51 7.06 -6.03 -2.76
N GLN A 52 7.43 -4.77 -2.54
CA GLN A 52 6.58 -3.76 -1.91
C GLN A 52 6.55 -2.48 -2.72
N PRO A 53 5.50 -1.65 -2.63
CA PRO A 53 5.52 -0.29 -3.14
C PRO A 53 6.63 0.52 -2.46
N ILE A 54 7.14 1.53 -3.16
CA ILE A 54 8.01 2.53 -2.54
C ILE A 54 7.11 3.51 -1.78
N PHE A 55 7.23 3.49 -0.46
CA PHE A 55 6.49 4.39 0.44
C PHE A 55 7.23 5.71 0.57
N LEU A 56 6.48 6.80 0.70
CA LEU A 56 7.02 8.15 0.81
C LEU A 56 6.51 8.82 2.09
N THR A 57 7.37 9.61 2.75
CA THR A 57 6.91 10.65 3.67
C THR A 57 6.27 11.80 2.89
N THR A 58 5.61 12.73 3.58
CA THR A 58 5.05 13.92 2.92
C THR A 58 6.13 14.76 2.27
N GLU A 59 7.28 14.92 2.91
CA GLU A 59 8.43 15.66 2.37
C GLU A 59 8.96 15.00 1.10
N GLN A 60 9.23 13.68 1.17
CA GLN A 60 9.66 12.91 0.01
C GLN A 60 8.66 12.92 -1.16
N ALA A 61 7.36 12.99 -0.86
CA ALA A 61 6.34 13.08 -1.89
C ALA A 61 6.35 14.45 -2.59
N LEU A 62 6.62 15.54 -1.86
CA LEU A 62 6.79 16.86 -2.46
C LEU A 62 8.02 16.91 -3.36
N ASP A 63 9.15 16.36 -2.92
CA ASP A 63 10.35 16.25 -3.71
C ASP A 63 10.15 15.38 -4.95
N TRP A 64 9.37 14.28 -4.82
CA TRP A 64 9.02 13.39 -5.93
C TRP A 64 8.19 14.08 -7.01
N LEU A 65 7.33 15.01 -6.61
CA LEU A 65 6.46 15.75 -7.52
C LEU A 65 7.17 16.97 -8.18
N ASP A 66 8.35 17.34 -7.70
CA ASP A 66 9.11 18.43 -8.29
C ASP A 66 9.81 17.97 -9.59
N PRO A 67 9.42 18.53 -10.76
CA PRO A 67 9.98 18.11 -12.04
C PRO A 67 11.46 18.47 -12.22
N SER A 68 12.03 19.31 -11.34
CA SER A 68 13.46 19.62 -11.35
C SER A 68 14.33 18.53 -10.73
N ASN A 69 13.73 17.62 -9.97
CA ASN A 69 14.42 16.51 -9.33
C ASN A 69 14.58 15.31 -10.27
N ALA A 70 15.73 14.65 -10.21
CA ALA A 70 15.96 13.42 -10.95
C ALA A 70 15.26 12.23 -10.26
N THR A 71 14.28 11.64 -10.94
CA THR A 71 13.43 10.57 -10.38
C THR A 71 14.19 9.26 -10.15
N GLU A 72 15.12 8.90 -11.03
CA GLU A 72 15.80 7.59 -10.99
C GLU A 72 16.71 7.42 -9.77
N PRO A 73 17.63 8.34 -9.44
CA PRO A 73 18.42 8.25 -8.22
C PRO A 73 17.54 8.24 -6.96
N MET A 74 16.53 9.12 -6.92
CA MET A 74 15.61 9.20 -5.80
C MET A 74 14.86 7.89 -5.57
N ALA A 75 14.37 7.23 -6.63
CA ALA A 75 13.70 5.96 -6.52
C ALA A 75 14.63 4.86 -5.95
N ALA A 76 15.90 4.85 -6.33
CA ALA A 76 16.88 3.90 -5.82
C ALA A 76 17.14 4.10 -4.31
N ASP A 77 17.28 5.34 -3.87
CA ASP A 77 17.51 5.68 -2.46
C ASP A 77 16.30 5.31 -1.58
N LEU A 78 15.09 5.55 -2.08
CA LEU A 78 13.84 5.26 -1.36
C LEU A 78 13.46 3.78 -1.37
N ALA A 79 14.01 3.00 -2.29
CA ALA A 79 13.61 1.60 -2.51
C ALA A 79 13.86 0.68 -1.30
N SER A 80 14.85 1.00 -0.47
CA SER A 80 15.26 0.17 0.68
C SER A 80 14.64 0.60 2.01
N THR A 81 13.86 1.68 2.05
CA THR A 81 13.38 2.27 3.29
C THR A 81 11.91 2.01 3.56
N LEU A 82 11.54 1.90 4.83
CA LEU A 82 10.17 2.05 5.32
C LEU A 82 10.13 3.39 6.08
N PRO A 83 9.72 4.47 5.42
CA PRO A 83 9.83 5.82 5.98
C PRO A 83 8.83 6.09 7.12
N VAL A 84 7.84 5.24 7.27
CA VAL A 84 6.79 5.37 8.30
C VAL A 84 6.53 4.02 8.96
N PRO A 85 6.19 3.98 10.26
CA PRO A 85 5.71 2.77 10.90
C PRO A 85 4.42 2.29 10.22
N LEU A 86 4.43 1.06 9.73
CA LEU A 86 3.28 0.44 9.11
C LEU A 86 2.56 -0.43 10.13
N GLN A 87 1.25 -0.46 10.04
CA GLN A 87 0.41 -1.44 10.72
C GLN A 87 -0.19 -2.40 9.71
N MET A 88 -0.23 -3.66 10.07
CA MET A 88 -0.91 -4.70 9.30
C MET A 88 -2.09 -5.25 10.08
N THR A 89 -3.25 -5.22 9.45
CA THR A 89 -4.48 -5.80 10.00
C THR A 89 -4.84 -7.03 9.18
N PRO A 90 -4.89 -8.22 9.78
CA PRO A 90 -5.41 -9.40 9.12
C PRO A 90 -6.86 -9.17 8.70
N VAL A 91 -7.19 -9.48 7.46
CA VAL A 91 -8.53 -9.34 6.91
C VAL A 91 -8.98 -10.62 6.22
N SER A 92 -10.30 -10.74 5.97
CA SER A 92 -10.88 -11.89 5.30
C SER A 92 -10.25 -12.16 3.93
N ARG A 93 -10.13 -13.44 3.56
CA ARG A 93 -9.69 -13.85 2.22
C ARG A 93 -10.65 -13.43 1.10
N GLU A 94 -11.82 -12.92 1.42
CA GLU A 94 -12.73 -12.34 0.44
C GLU A 94 -12.07 -11.21 -0.38
N VAL A 95 -11.12 -10.49 0.21
CA VAL A 95 -10.33 -9.45 -0.46
C VAL A 95 -9.54 -9.97 -1.68
N ASN A 96 -9.17 -11.25 -1.70
CA ASN A 96 -8.37 -11.85 -2.77
C ASN A 96 -9.15 -12.05 -4.08
N ASN A 97 -10.47 -11.96 -4.02
CA ASN A 97 -11.31 -12.01 -5.22
C ASN A 97 -11.67 -10.58 -5.66
N ALA A 98 -11.13 -10.15 -6.80
CA ALA A 98 -11.36 -8.81 -7.35
C ALA A 98 -12.84 -8.49 -7.66
N ARG A 99 -13.71 -9.48 -7.71
CA ARG A 99 -15.17 -9.30 -7.87
C ARG A 99 -15.85 -8.88 -6.57
N ASN A 100 -15.26 -9.21 -5.42
CA ASN A 100 -15.79 -8.81 -4.13
C ASN A 100 -15.57 -7.32 -3.93
N LYS A 101 -16.59 -6.63 -3.47
CA LYS A 101 -16.62 -5.20 -3.23
C LYS A 101 -17.20 -4.92 -1.85
N GLY A 102 -16.82 -3.79 -1.27
CA GLY A 102 -17.45 -3.27 -0.06
C GLY A 102 -16.68 -3.59 1.23
N PRO A 103 -17.24 -3.19 2.38
CA PRO A 103 -16.54 -3.14 3.67
C PRO A 103 -16.12 -4.52 4.20
N ARG A 104 -16.77 -5.60 3.79
CA ARG A 104 -16.38 -6.96 4.18
C ARG A 104 -14.95 -7.32 3.78
N CYS A 105 -14.45 -6.77 2.67
CA CYS A 105 -13.09 -7.01 2.23
C CYS A 105 -12.04 -6.41 3.16
N ALA A 106 -12.41 -5.41 3.96
CA ALA A 106 -11.52 -4.74 4.92
C ALA A 106 -11.86 -5.11 6.38
N GLN A 107 -12.81 -6.02 6.60
CA GLN A 107 -13.20 -6.44 7.95
C GLN A 107 -12.02 -7.11 8.65
N ALA A 108 -11.62 -6.55 9.78
CA ALA A 108 -10.54 -7.09 10.59
C ALA A 108 -10.91 -8.44 11.20
N LEU A 109 -9.99 -9.40 11.13
CA LEU A 109 -10.11 -10.72 11.79
C LEU A 109 -9.34 -10.76 13.11
N ALA A 110 -8.39 -9.87 13.31
CA ALA A 110 -7.60 -9.74 14.52
C ALA A 110 -7.12 -8.29 14.67
N PRO A 111 -6.66 -7.88 15.88
CA PRO A 111 -6.06 -6.59 16.10
C PRO A 111 -4.89 -6.33 15.14
N PRO A 112 -4.65 -5.07 14.75
CA PRO A 112 -3.49 -4.71 13.96
C PRO A 112 -2.19 -4.96 14.74
N TYR A 113 -1.12 -5.27 14.03
CA TYR A 113 0.23 -5.38 14.57
C TYR A 113 1.18 -4.45 13.80
N GLU A 114 2.20 -3.97 14.50
CA GLU A 114 3.18 -3.05 13.95
C GLU A 114 4.23 -3.79 13.13
N VAL A 115 4.55 -3.23 11.97
CA VAL A 115 5.69 -3.65 11.14
C VAL A 115 6.76 -2.60 11.26
N SER A 116 7.66 -2.80 12.20
CA SER A 116 8.85 -1.98 12.36
C SER A 116 10.09 -2.70 11.83
N ALA A 117 11.18 -1.98 11.65
CA ALA A 117 12.45 -2.54 11.20
C ALA A 117 12.97 -3.69 12.11
N ASN A 118 12.46 -3.81 13.34
CA ASN A 118 12.89 -4.77 14.35
C ASN A 118 11.88 -5.90 14.62
N THR A 119 10.75 -5.95 13.93
CA THR A 119 9.70 -6.95 14.16
C THR A 119 9.78 -8.05 13.11
N SER A 120 10.10 -9.27 13.49
CA SER A 120 9.95 -10.42 12.59
C SER A 120 8.53 -10.95 12.68
N PHE A 121 7.84 -10.98 11.54
CA PHE A 121 6.53 -11.58 11.38
C PHE A 121 6.66 -13.03 10.90
N LYS A 122 5.89 -13.94 11.47
CA LYS A 122 5.82 -15.33 11.00
C LYS A 122 4.45 -15.59 10.39
N ALA A 123 4.40 -16.00 9.13
CA ALA A 123 3.16 -16.34 8.42
C ALA A 123 2.36 -17.49 9.11
N ALA A 124 3.01 -18.27 9.98
CA ALA A 124 2.35 -19.28 10.80
C ALA A 124 1.22 -18.68 11.69
N ASP A 125 1.35 -17.41 12.07
CA ASP A 125 0.36 -16.74 12.90
C ASP A 125 -0.95 -16.45 12.11
N LEU A 126 -0.88 -16.34 10.79
CA LEU A 126 -2.06 -16.15 9.93
C LEU A 126 -2.90 -17.42 9.78
N SER A 127 -2.31 -18.60 9.84
CA SER A 127 -3.03 -19.87 9.68
C SER A 127 -3.95 -20.19 10.85
N THR A 128 -3.64 -19.66 12.02
CA THR A 128 -4.47 -19.77 13.23
C THR A 128 -5.58 -18.74 13.29
N MET A 129 -5.40 -17.59 12.62
CA MET A 129 -6.37 -16.48 12.62
C MET A 129 -7.56 -16.71 11.69
N ASP A 130 -7.43 -17.54 10.66
CA ASP A 130 -8.52 -17.85 9.71
C ASP A 130 -9.72 -18.59 10.39
N LYS A 131 -9.54 -19.06 11.63
CA LYS A 131 -10.57 -19.70 12.47
C LYS A 131 -11.17 -18.78 13.53
N ALA A 132 -10.67 -17.56 13.66
CA ALA A 132 -11.19 -16.59 14.61
C ALA A 132 -12.49 -15.97 14.09
N LYS A 133 -13.50 -15.87 14.96
CA LYS A 133 -14.72 -15.11 14.67
C LYS A 133 -14.36 -13.63 14.49
N PRO A 134 -15.09 -12.89 13.62
CA PRO A 134 -14.90 -11.44 13.47
C PRO A 134 -15.00 -10.75 14.84
N VAL A 135 -14.07 -9.84 15.09
CA VAL A 135 -14.17 -8.94 16.24
C VAL A 135 -15.32 -7.97 15.95
N GLU A 136 -16.38 -8.02 16.76
CA GLU A 136 -17.44 -7.02 16.70
C GLU A 136 -16.81 -5.65 17.03
N GLN A 137 -16.81 -4.75 16.06
CA GLN A 137 -16.48 -3.35 16.31
C GLN A 137 -17.64 -2.75 17.12
N GLU A 138 -17.39 -2.46 18.40
CA GLU A 138 -18.27 -1.57 19.15
C GLU A 138 -18.37 -0.25 18.40
N SER A 139 -19.59 0.07 17.96
CA SER A 139 -19.91 1.33 17.31
C SER A 139 -19.72 2.46 18.31
N PHE A 140 -18.61 3.19 18.21
CA PHE A 140 -18.46 4.47 18.86
C PHE A 140 -19.33 5.50 18.08
N ILE A 141 -20.63 5.45 18.32
CA ILE A 141 -21.50 6.58 18.00
C ILE A 141 -21.34 7.55 19.16
N ALA A 142 -20.53 8.57 18.98
CA ALA A 142 -20.53 9.71 19.85
C ALA A 142 -21.82 10.49 19.62
N ASP A 143 -22.72 10.46 20.60
CA ASP A 143 -23.79 11.44 20.76
C ASP A 143 -23.21 12.86 20.88
N SER A 144 -23.60 13.74 19.96
CA SER A 144 -23.83 15.18 20.17
C SER A 144 -24.32 15.84 18.93
#